data_f75bc29cf3f554f457366914423b3157
#
_entry.id   f75bc29cf3f554f457366914423b3157
#
_cell.length_a   1.000
_cell.length_b   1.000
_cell.length_c   1.000
_cell.angle_alpha   90.00
_cell.angle_beta   90.00
_cell.angle_gamma   90.00
#
_symmetry.space_group_name_H-M   'P 1'
#
loop_
_entity.id
_entity.type
_entity.pdbx_description
1 polymer ?
#
loop_
_entity_poly.entity_id
_entity_poly.type
_entity_poly.pdbx_seq_one_letter_code
_entity_poly.pdbx_strand_id
1 'polypeptide(L)'
;MNVFEYGYKTKNKHMIRFQWVTSLELTKRNLEEMIYAGRGRWKIENEGFNNQKNGLYRIEHLNSKNSNAMKNHYLLTQISDILMQLYLAWNPYVKELKQTIKNTSSELLESFRRLTVTEEDVSYIFRYTTVYLE
;
A
#
# COMPACT_ATOMS: atom_id res chain seq x y z
N MET A 1 24.05 17.17 -8.23
CA MET A 1 22.83 17.10 -7.43
C MET A 1 21.96 18.26 -7.83
N ASN A 2 20.76 18.03 -8.29
CA ASN A 2 19.87 19.04 -8.85
C ASN A 2 18.73 19.31 -7.87
N VAL A 3 18.28 20.57 -7.81
CA VAL A 3 17.16 21.01 -6.96
C VAL A 3 16.07 21.57 -7.86
N PHE A 4 14.82 21.20 -7.60
CA PHE A 4 13.69 21.78 -8.29
C PHE A 4 12.57 22.13 -7.31
N GLU A 5 11.80 23.12 -7.67
CA GLU A 5 10.71 23.66 -6.86
C GLU A 5 9.42 23.67 -7.68
N TYR A 6 8.32 23.33 -7.01
CA TYR A 6 6.98 23.46 -7.54
C TYR A 6 6.11 24.25 -6.57
N GLY A 7 5.43 25.26 -7.06
CA GLY A 7 4.55 26.06 -6.25
C GLY A 7 3.22 26.34 -6.94
N TYR A 8 2.17 26.34 -6.13
CA TYR A 8 0.84 26.76 -6.60
C TYR A 8 0.11 27.61 -5.56
N LYS A 9 -0.81 28.46 -6.04
CA LYS A 9 -1.69 29.24 -5.18
C LYS A 9 -2.96 28.46 -4.88
N THR A 10 -3.32 28.36 -3.62
CA THR A 10 -4.60 27.81 -3.19
C THR A 10 -5.76 28.79 -3.48
N LYS A 11 -7.01 28.32 -3.38
CA LYS A 11 -8.20 29.18 -3.49
C LYS A 11 -8.15 30.37 -2.52
N ASN A 12 -7.54 30.18 -1.36
CA ASN A 12 -7.36 31.24 -0.33
C ASN A 12 -6.11 32.11 -0.55
N LYS A 13 -5.55 32.10 -1.77
CA LYS A 13 -4.35 32.88 -2.15
C LYS A 13 -3.05 32.53 -1.38
N HIS A 14 -3.04 31.49 -0.56
CA HIS A 14 -1.80 30.99 0.06
C HIS A 14 -0.95 30.30 -0.98
N MET A 15 0.36 30.61 -0.98
CA MET A 15 1.33 29.94 -1.83
C MET A 15 1.83 28.69 -1.12
N ILE A 16 1.62 27.53 -1.72
CA ILE A 16 2.22 26.27 -1.29
C ILE A 16 3.41 25.98 -2.18
N ARG A 17 4.56 25.69 -1.58
CA ARG A 17 5.81 25.37 -2.29
C ARG A 17 6.33 24.02 -1.84
N PHE A 18 6.84 23.25 -2.79
CA PHE A 18 7.51 21.97 -2.57
C PHE A 18 8.89 22.06 -3.21
N GLN A 19 9.87 21.52 -2.51
CA GLN A 19 11.26 21.45 -3.02
C GLN A 19 11.75 20.01 -2.91
N TRP A 20 12.45 19.57 -3.93
CA TRP A 20 13.05 18.24 -3.97
C TRP A 20 14.48 18.31 -4.51
N VAL A 21 15.23 17.32 -4.11
CA VAL A 21 16.60 17.10 -4.55
C VAL A 21 16.66 15.80 -5.33
N THR A 22 17.36 15.79 -6.45
CA THR A 22 17.52 14.60 -7.29
C THR A 22 18.94 14.50 -7.85
N SER A 23 19.38 13.27 -8.11
CA SER A 23 20.61 13.00 -8.88
C SER A 23 20.37 12.98 -10.39
N LEU A 24 19.11 12.91 -10.82
CA LEU A 24 18.74 12.87 -12.22
C LEU A 24 18.90 14.24 -12.87
N GLU A 25 19.21 14.25 -14.16
CA GLU A 25 19.28 15.46 -14.96
C GLU A 25 17.87 16.05 -15.13
N LEU A 26 17.73 17.35 -14.81
CA LEU A 26 16.47 18.07 -14.95
C LEU A 26 16.41 18.76 -16.31
N THR A 27 15.39 18.44 -17.06
CA THR A 27 15.07 19.04 -18.35
C THR A 27 13.65 19.56 -18.36
N LYS A 28 13.34 20.51 -19.24
CA LYS A 28 11.94 20.97 -19.40
C LYS A 28 10.99 19.81 -19.76
N ARG A 29 11.51 18.75 -20.38
CA ARG A 29 10.73 17.61 -20.87
C ARG A 29 10.34 16.65 -19.73
N ASN A 30 11.21 16.48 -18.72
CA ASN A 30 10.95 15.54 -17.61
C ASN A 30 10.51 16.21 -16.31
N LEU A 31 10.45 17.55 -16.28
CA LEU A 31 10.16 18.30 -15.04
C LEU A 31 8.80 17.96 -14.47
N GLU A 32 7.78 17.78 -15.28
CA GLU A 32 6.42 17.43 -14.85
C GLU A 32 6.38 16.03 -14.21
N GLU A 33 7.02 15.05 -14.82
CA GLU A 33 7.17 13.70 -14.28
C GLU A 33 7.93 13.70 -12.93
N MET A 34 8.97 14.52 -12.84
CA MET A 34 9.75 14.68 -11.61
C MET A 34 8.92 15.31 -10.47
N ILE A 35 8.07 16.29 -10.77
CA ILE A 35 7.13 16.86 -9.79
C ILE A 35 6.13 15.79 -9.35
N TYR A 36 5.59 15.01 -10.26
CA TYR A 36 4.67 13.92 -9.96
C TYR A 36 5.32 12.85 -9.08
N ALA A 37 6.54 12.44 -9.41
CA ALA A 37 7.32 11.48 -8.62
C ALA A 37 7.63 12.02 -7.22
N GLY A 38 8.05 13.28 -7.10
CA GLY A 38 8.30 13.94 -5.83
C GLY A 38 7.06 14.00 -4.93
N ARG A 39 5.90 14.28 -5.51
CA ARG A 39 4.62 14.23 -4.79
C ARG A 39 4.20 12.80 -4.42
N GLY A 40 4.48 11.83 -5.29
CA GLY A 40 4.21 10.42 -5.04
C GLY A 40 4.97 9.88 -3.84
N ARG A 41 6.22 10.33 -3.62
CA ARG A 41 7.00 9.96 -2.45
C ARG A 41 6.31 10.32 -1.12
N TRP A 42 5.66 11.47 -1.05
CA TRP A 42 4.91 11.88 0.14
C TRP A 42 3.77 10.89 0.47
N LYS A 43 3.13 10.30 -0.55
CA LYS A 43 2.10 9.28 -0.37
C LYS A 43 2.66 8.00 0.25
N ILE A 44 3.86 7.58 -0.14
CA ILE A 44 4.52 6.40 0.45
C ILE A 44 4.67 6.58 1.97
N GLU A 45 5.08 7.76 2.41
CA GLU A 45 5.28 8.06 3.81
C GLU A 45 3.95 8.20 4.58
N ASN A 46 3.02 8.98 4.04
CA ASN A 46 1.79 9.33 4.75
C ASN A 46 0.65 8.32 4.56
N GLU A 47 0.56 7.67 3.42
CA GLU A 47 -0.47 6.65 3.16
C GLU A 47 0.05 5.23 3.46
N GLY A 48 1.28 4.92 3.04
CA GLY A 48 1.88 3.61 3.27
C GLY A 48 2.33 3.42 4.72
N PHE A 49 3.42 4.05 5.11
CA PHE A 49 3.99 3.84 6.45
C PHE A 49 3.09 4.32 7.58
N ASN A 50 2.34 5.40 7.40
CA ASN A 50 1.41 5.86 8.42
C ASN A 50 0.28 4.85 8.66
N ASN A 51 -0.26 4.22 7.62
CA ASN A 51 -1.24 3.15 7.77
C ASN A 51 -0.66 1.92 8.47
N GLN A 52 0.59 1.58 8.19
CA GLN A 52 1.26 0.47 8.86
C GLN A 52 1.56 0.76 10.34
N LYS A 53 1.91 2.00 10.68
CA LYS A 53 2.17 2.41 12.06
C LYS A 53 0.91 2.59 12.89
N ASN A 54 0.01 3.42 12.40
CA ASN A 54 -1.15 3.92 13.15
C ASN A 54 -2.47 3.23 12.76
N GLY A 55 -2.46 2.45 11.68
CA GLY A 55 -3.62 1.71 11.18
C GLY A 55 -3.72 0.30 11.75
N LEU A 56 -4.01 -0.67 10.88
CA LEU A 56 -4.27 -2.06 11.26
C LEU A 56 -3.07 -2.78 11.85
N TYR A 57 -1.87 -2.50 11.36
CA TYR A 57 -0.70 -3.34 11.61
C TYR A 57 0.09 -2.96 12.84
N ARG A 58 0.03 -1.70 13.27
CA ARG A 58 0.74 -1.17 14.44
C ARG A 58 2.20 -1.66 14.53
N ILE A 59 2.94 -1.54 13.42
CA ILE A 59 4.30 -2.10 13.28
C ILE A 59 5.32 -1.57 14.28
N GLU A 60 5.03 -0.49 14.99
CA GLU A 60 5.88 0.06 16.04
C GLU A 60 5.83 -0.75 17.36
N HIS A 61 4.84 -1.65 17.52
CA HIS A 61 4.77 -2.49 18.69
C HIS A 61 5.80 -3.64 18.60
N LEU A 62 6.62 -3.72 19.63
CA LEU A 62 7.61 -4.79 19.76
C LEU A 62 6.91 -6.14 20.04
N ASN A 63 6.92 -7.03 19.06
CA ASN A 63 6.32 -8.36 19.21
C ASN A 63 7.29 -9.39 19.81
N SER A 64 8.59 -9.15 19.79
CA SER A 64 9.60 -10.04 20.30
C SER A 64 10.90 -9.29 20.57
N LYS A 65 11.71 -9.81 21.52
CA LYS A 65 13.09 -9.34 21.74
C LYS A 65 14.09 -10.04 20.79
N ASN A 66 13.68 -11.09 20.09
CA ASN A 66 14.51 -11.77 19.10
C ASN A 66 14.49 -11.04 17.77
N SER A 67 15.67 -10.67 17.27
CA SER A 67 15.80 -9.89 16.03
C SER A 67 15.25 -10.61 14.79
N ASN A 68 15.42 -11.94 14.70
CA ASN A 68 14.87 -12.71 13.59
C ASN A 68 13.34 -12.79 13.64
N ALA A 69 12.77 -12.95 14.83
CA ALA A 69 11.32 -12.94 15.01
C ALA A 69 10.72 -11.58 14.65
N MET A 70 11.35 -10.48 15.05
CA MET A 70 10.93 -9.13 14.68
C MET A 70 10.98 -8.92 13.16
N LYS A 71 12.07 -9.33 12.52
CA LYS A 71 12.23 -9.23 11.07
C LYS A 71 11.18 -10.05 10.33
N ASN A 72 10.94 -11.28 10.74
CA ASN A 72 9.94 -12.15 10.15
C ASN A 72 8.52 -11.57 10.32
N HIS A 73 8.20 -11.07 11.50
CA HIS A 73 6.92 -10.40 11.73
C HIS A 73 6.72 -9.20 10.81
N TYR A 74 7.74 -8.36 10.68
CA TYR A 74 7.69 -7.22 9.76
C TYR A 74 7.46 -7.66 8.31
N LEU A 75 8.20 -8.65 7.82
CA LEU A 75 8.05 -9.17 6.46
C LEU A 75 6.67 -9.77 6.22
N LEU A 76 6.13 -10.54 7.18
CA LEU A 76 4.77 -11.07 7.09
C LEU A 76 3.72 -9.96 7.07
N THR A 77 3.93 -8.90 7.83
CA THR A 77 3.07 -7.72 7.80
C THR A 77 3.06 -7.04 6.43
N GLN A 78 4.24 -6.91 5.79
CA GLN A 78 4.32 -6.35 4.43
C GLN A 78 3.59 -7.23 3.41
N ILE A 79 3.76 -8.54 3.47
CA ILE A 79 3.05 -9.49 2.60
C ILE A 79 1.54 -9.38 2.81
N SER A 80 1.09 -9.33 4.06
CA SER A 80 -0.34 -9.20 4.39
C SER A 80 -0.93 -7.89 3.86
N ASP A 81 -0.19 -6.79 3.95
CA ASP A 81 -0.61 -5.49 3.42
C ASP A 81 -0.75 -5.52 1.89
N ILE A 82 0.22 -6.11 1.19
CA ILE A 82 0.17 -6.28 -0.26
C ILE A 82 -1.04 -7.15 -0.67
N LEU A 83 -1.25 -8.28 -0.01
CA LEU A 83 -2.38 -9.17 -0.28
C LEU A 83 -3.72 -8.46 -0.05
N MET A 84 -3.84 -7.68 1.03
CA MET A 84 -5.04 -6.89 1.32
C MET A 84 -5.29 -5.84 0.23
N GLN A 85 -4.25 -5.13 -0.22
CA GLN A 85 -4.37 -4.15 -1.30
C GLN A 85 -4.80 -4.80 -2.61
N LEU A 86 -4.24 -5.95 -2.96
CA LEU A 86 -4.64 -6.72 -4.15
C LEU A 86 -6.09 -7.19 -4.04
N TYR A 87 -6.49 -7.72 -2.88
CA TYR A 87 -7.86 -8.15 -2.64
C TYR A 87 -8.87 -7.00 -2.82
N LEU A 88 -8.59 -5.84 -2.22
CA LEU A 88 -9.42 -4.64 -2.37
C LEU A 88 -9.47 -4.12 -3.81
N ALA A 89 -8.35 -4.23 -4.53
CA ALA A 89 -8.26 -3.76 -5.90
C ALA A 89 -9.02 -4.68 -6.89
N TRP A 90 -9.02 -5.99 -6.64
CA TRP A 90 -9.59 -6.96 -7.57
C TRP A 90 -11.00 -7.43 -7.24
N ASN A 91 -11.41 -7.35 -5.99
CA ASN A 91 -12.73 -7.80 -5.59
C ASN A 91 -13.81 -6.75 -5.89
N PRO A 92 -14.67 -6.96 -6.92
CA PRO A 92 -15.70 -5.99 -7.28
C PRO A 92 -16.75 -5.85 -6.17
N TYR A 93 -17.04 -6.92 -5.44
CA TYR A 93 -18.01 -6.91 -4.34
C TYR A 93 -17.61 -5.95 -3.22
N VAL A 94 -16.33 -5.98 -2.82
CA VAL A 94 -15.81 -5.07 -1.79
C VAL A 94 -15.84 -3.61 -2.27
N LYS A 95 -15.61 -3.36 -3.57
CA LYS A 95 -15.70 -2.03 -4.16
C LYS A 95 -17.13 -1.48 -4.14
N GLU A 96 -18.12 -2.31 -4.45
CA GLU A 96 -19.54 -1.90 -4.42
C GLU A 96 -20.01 -1.57 -3.01
N LEU A 97 -19.61 -2.35 -2.02
CA LEU A 97 -20.00 -2.16 -0.63
C LEU A 97 -19.35 -0.94 0.05
N LYS A 98 -18.32 -0.34 -0.58
CA LYS A 98 -17.54 0.79 -0.03
C LYS A 98 -17.11 0.56 1.42
N GLN A 99 -16.80 -0.69 1.76
CA GLN A 99 -16.38 -1.08 3.10
C GLN A 99 -15.03 -0.48 3.47
N THR A 100 -14.84 -0.23 4.76
CA THR A 100 -13.53 0.16 5.29
C THR A 100 -12.60 -1.06 5.31
N ILE A 101 -11.30 -0.84 5.17
CA ILE A 101 -10.27 -1.89 5.27
C ILE A 101 -10.43 -2.69 6.58
N LYS A 102 -10.78 -2.01 7.68
CA LYS A 102 -10.99 -2.64 8.98
C LYS A 102 -12.16 -3.63 8.96
N ASN A 103 -13.28 -3.26 8.37
CA ASN A 103 -14.44 -4.14 8.25
C ASN A 103 -14.14 -5.34 7.35
N THR A 104 -13.53 -5.09 6.18
CA THR A 104 -13.10 -6.16 5.27
C THR A 104 -12.13 -7.13 5.95
N SER A 105 -11.16 -6.64 6.71
CA SER A 105 -10.23 -7.48 7.47
C SER A 105 -10.95 -8.33 8.53
N SER A 106 -11.95 -7.77 9.22
CA SER A 106 -12.74 -8.51 10.21
C SER A 106 -13.59 -9.60 9.57
N GLU A 107 -14.20 -9.34 8.43
CA GLU A 107 -14.99 -10.33 7.67
C GLU A 107 -14.11 -11.46 7.13
N LEU A 108 -12.93 -11.14 6.59
CA LEU A 108 -11.96 -12.14 6.14
C LEU A 108 -11.51 -13.02 7.32
N LEU A 109 -11.20 -12.44 8.47
CA LEU A 109 -10.81 -13.19 9.66
C LEU A 109 -11.94 -14.13 10.12
N GLU A 110 -13.17 -13.67 10.08
CA GLU A 110 -14.33 -14.50 10.43
C GLU A 110 -14.56 -15.62 9.42
N SER A 111 -14.35 -15.34 8.13
CA SER A 111 -14.40 -16.35 7.08
C SER A 111 -13.33 -17.42 7.29
N PHE A 112 -12.09 -17.05 7.60
CA PHE A 112 -11.01 -18.00 7.90
C PHE A 112 -11.29 -18.86 9.14
N ARG A 113 -12.05 -18.37 10.10
CA ARG A 113 -12.45 -19.15 11.28
C ARG A 113 -13.56 -20.13 11.00
N ARG A 114 -14.46 -19.82 10.08
CA ARG A 114 -15.67 -20.62 9.79
C ARG A 114 -15.52 -21.56 8.62
N LEU A 115 -14.76 -21.15 7.60
CA LEU A 115 -14.61 -21.91 6.38
C LEU A 115 -13.39 -22.82 6.46
N THR A 116 -13.60 -24.09 6.20
CA THR A 116 -12.53 -25.07 6.02
C THR A 116 -12.31 -25.20 4.52
N VAL A 117 -11.09 -24.94 4.07
CA VAL A 117 -10.70 -25.15 2.67
C VAL A 117 -10.50 -26.63 2.44
N THR A 118 -11.22 -27.20 1.48
CA THR A 118 -11.11 -28.62 1.10
C THR A 118 -10.11 -28.80 -0.02
N GLU A 119 -9.66 -30.05 -0.26
CA GLU A 119 -8.81 -30.36 -1.42
C GLU A 119 -9.51 -30.10 -2.74
N GLU A 120 -10.84 -30.22 -2.77
CA GLU A 120 -11.67 -29.92 -3.93
C GLU A 120 -11.64 -28.42 -4.25
N ASP A 121 -11.73 -27.56 -3.24
CA ASP A 121 -11.63 -26.10 -3.39
C ASP A 121 -10.26 -25.71 -3.95
N VAL A 122 -9.19 -26.30 -3.44
CA VAL A 122 -7.83 -26.07 -3.91
C VAL A 122 -7.69 -26.52 -5.38
N SER A 123 -8.21 -27.71 -5.71
CA SER A 123 -8.17 -28.24 -7.07
C SER A 123 -8.98 -27.37 -8.03
N TYR A 124 -10.12 -26.84 -7.60
CA TYR A 124 -10.95 -25.92 -8.36
C TYR A 124 -10.18 -24.63 -8.67
N ILE A 125 -9.56 -24.01 -7.67
CA ILE A 125 -8.76 -22.79 -7.83
C ILE A 125 -7.65 -23.02 -8.87
N PHE A 126 -6.86 -24.08 -8.73
CA PHE A 126 -5.78 -24.39 -9.68
C PHE A 126 -6.27 -24.66 -11.10
N ARG A 127 -7.45 -25.25 -11.27
CA ARG A 127 -8.01 -25.57 -12.58
C ARG A 127 -8.53 -24.34 -13.32
N TYR A 128 -9.09 -23.37 -12.61
CA TYR A 128 -9.77 -22.21 -13.21
C TYR A 128 -9.02 -20.89 -13.05
N THR A 129 -7.91 -20.87 -12.32
CA THR A 129 -7.05 -19.69 -12.21
C THR A 129 -5.87 -19.83 -13.15
N THR A 130 -5.92 -19.12 -14.28
CA THR A 130 -4.77 -19.01 -15.18
C THR A 130 -4.01 -17.74 -14.86
N VAL A 131 -2.77 -17.87 -14.42
CA VAL A 131 -1.86 -16.75 -14.21
C VAL A 131 -1.08 -16.53 -15.49
N TYR A 132 -1.29 -15.41 -16.16
CA TYR A 132 -0.45 -14.97 -17.26
C TYR A 132 0.67 -14.13 -16.68
N LEU A 133 1.90 -14.62 -16.78
CA LEU A 133 3.12 -13.85 -16.52
C LEU A 133 3.56 -13.29 -17.88
N GLU A 134 3.34 -11.98 -18.09
CA GLU A 134 3.95 -11.23 -19.19
C GLU A 134 5.33 -10.69 -18.80
#